data_ebcb86d962bc250ccf93262d7ad3cdd3
#
_entry.id   ebcb86d962bc250ccf93262d7ad3cdd3
#
_cell.length_a   1.000
_cell.length_b   1.000
_cell.length_c   1.000
_cell.angle_alpha   90.00
_cell.angle_beta   90.00
_cell.angle_gamma   90.00
#
_symmetry.space_group_name_H-M   'P 1'
#
loop_
_entity.id
_entity.type
_entity.pdbx_description
1 polymer ?
#
loop_
_entity_poly.entity_id
_entity_poly.type
_entity_poly.pdbx_seq_one_letter_code
_entity_poly.pdbx_strand_id
1 'polypeptide(L)'
;MSNKAGVPMQSKAPPGARKKTSMYARQMVVMMCLIVLCLSMLGVGFMALTYRYHQEESRETLERNVEIISRYANSAISEGTTLYGTQFRSYISSVAMLSNSMILLCDTRGQILFAAGPNLPGEALVGRSVPSWAVNELLTDMTYSGTTTFNNLLPAESFVTGVPILARTMDSVTGEYSGESKVIGILFLAADASSLLNFMQDIFQLFLITAGAVILLSLVACSIAV
;
A
#
# COMPACT_ATOMS: atom_id res chain seq x y z
N MET A 1 -56.26 70.13 -40.23
CA MET A 1 -54.90 69.96 -39.65
C MET A 1 -54.83 68.56 -39.12
N SER A 2 -54.21 67.66 -39.88
CA SER A 2 -54.13 66.26 -39.68
C SER A 2 -52.74 65.89 -39.14
N ASN A 3 -52.65 65.31 -37.93
CA ASN A 3 -51.38 64.85 -37.39
C ASN A 3 -51.33 63.37 -37.46
N LYS A 4 -50.52 62.84 -38.39
CA LYS A 4 -50.22 61.38 -38.49
C LYS A 4 -49.10 60.99 -37.53
N ALA A 5 -49.42 60.30 -36.50
CA ALA A 5 -48.46 59.68 -35.61
C ALA A 5 -47.78 58.50 -36.29
N GLY A 6 -46.46 58.55 -36.39
CA GLY A 6 -45.64 57.44 -36.91
C GLY A 6 -45.54 56.28 -35.98
N VAL A 7 -45.77 55.10 -36.53
CA VAL A 7 -45.59 53.80 -35.86
C VAL A 7 -44.09 53.45 -35.87
N PRO A 8 -43.46 53.08 -34.73
CA PRO A 8 -42.06 52.64 -34.73
C PRO A 8 -41.96 51.22 -35.31
N MET A 9 -41.15 51.07 -36.37
CA MET A 9 -40.75 49.80 -36.95
C MET A 9 -39.97 49.00 -35.91
N GLN A 10 -40.54 47.91 -35.42
CA GLN A 10 -39.81 46.91 -34.68
C GLN A 10 -38.79 46.21 -35.60
N SER A 11 -37.51 46.46 -35.37
CA SER A 11 -36.42 45.72 -35.98
C SER A 11 -36.45 44.27 -35.48
N LYS A 12 -36.89 43.37 -36.34
CA LYS A 12 -36.87 41.92 -36.11
C LYS A 12 -35.43 41.42 -36.18
N ALA A 13 -34.82 41.12 -35.00
CA ALA A 13 -33.50 40.51 -34.93
C ALA A 13 -33.45 39.23 -35.78
N PRO A 14 -32.36 39.00 -36.54
CA PRO A 14 -32.26 37.79 -37.35
C PRO A 14 -32.22 36.55 -36.46
N PRO A 15 -32.89 35.47 -36.86
CA PRO A 15 -32.88 34.20 -36.09
C PRO A 15 -31.44 33.71 -36.02
N GLY A 16 -30.98 33.47 -34.80
CA GLY A 16 -29.63 33.03 -34.50
C GLY A 16 -29.16 31.91 -35.42
N ALA A 17 -28.09 32.19 -36.15
CA ALA A 17 -27.45 31.21 -37.00
C ALA A 17 -27.01 30.02 -36.15
N ARG A 18 -27.80 28.93 -36.13
CA ARG A 18 -27.35 27.62 -35.67
C ARG A 18 -26.10 27.29 -36.49
N LYS A 19 -24.90 27.39 -35.86
CA LYS A 19 -23.65 26.93 -36.45
C LYS A 19 -23.86 25.47 -36.83
N LYS A 20 -23.99 25.19 -38.11
CA LYS A 20 -23.95 23.81 -38.64
C LYS A 20 -22.55 23.30 -38.33
N THR A 21 -22.42 22.52 -37.24
CA THR A 21 -21.19 21.78 -36.98
C THR A 21 -20.92 20.92 -38.20
N SER A 22 -19.78 21.16 -38.86
CA SER A 22 -19.36 20.38 -40.03
C SER A 22 -19.45 18.89 -39.70
N MET A 23 -19.89 18.08 -40.66
CA MET A 23 -20.02 16.62 -40.50
C MET A 23 -18.69 16.01 -40.02
N TYR A 24 -17.56 16.58 -40.45
CA TYR A 24 -16.21 16.26 -40.04
C TYR A 24 -15.95 16.57 -38.54
N ALA A 25 -16.41 17.73 -38.04
CA ALA A 25 -16.24 18.08 -36.64
C ALA A 25 -16.99 17.09 -35.71
N ARG A 26 -18.15 16.58 -36.10
CA ARG A 26 -18.88 15.58 -35.36
C ARG A 26 -18.15 14.22 -35.33
N GLN A 27 -17.59 13.82 -36.48
CA GLN A 27 -16.80 12.60 -36.58
C GLN A 27 -15.50 12.65 -35.74
N MET A 28 -14.81 13.80 -35.77
CA MET A 28 -13.65 14.06 -34.92
C MET A 28 -13.96 13.95 -33.45
N VAL A 29 -15.04 14.55 -32.98
CA VAL A 29 -15.44 14.46 -31.56
C VAL A 29 -15.69 13.01 -31.15
N VAL A 30 -16.35 12.23 -31.99
CA VAL A 30 -16.60 10.80 -31.71
C VAL A 30 -15.29 10.03 -31.62
N MET A 31 -14.35 10.23 -32.55
CA MET A 31 -13.05 9.56 -32.51
C MET A 31 -12.22 9.96 -31.29
N MET A 32 -12.22 11.24 -30.90
CA MET A 32 -11.57 11.71 -29.68
C MET A 32 -12.18 11.10 -28.43
N CYS A 33 -13.51 11.05 -28.34
CA CYS A 33 -14.19 10.38 -27.22
C CYS A 33 -13.81 8.90 -27.14
N LEU A 34 -13.71 8.22 -28.26
CA LEU A 34 -13.34 6.81 -28.31
C LEU A 34 -11.89 6.58 -27.86
N ILE A 35 -10.95 7.42 -28.28
CA ILE A 35 -9.54 7.37 -27.84
C ILE A 35 -9.46 7.61 -26.33
N VAL A 36 -10.12 8.63 -25.80
CA VAL A 36 -10.12 8.94 -24.37
C VAL A 36 -10.72 7.78 -23.57
N LEU A 37 -11.80 7.19 -24.06
CA LEU A 37 -12.45 6.05 -23.41
C LEU A 37 -11.53 4.82 -23.40
N CYS A 38 -10.87 4.50 -24.50
CA CYS A 38 -9.91 3.40 -24.58
C CYS A 38 -8.73 3.63 -23.62
N LEU A 39 -8.14 4.83 -23.61
CA LEU A 39 -7.05 5.18 -22.69
C LEU A 39 -7.49 5.08 -21.24
N SER A 40 -8.70 5.53 -20.89
CA SER A 40 -9.22 5.45 -19.54
C SER A 40 -9.42 4.01 -19.08
N MET A 41 -9.99 3.15 -19.94
CA MET A 41 -10.15 1.73 -19.62
C MET A 41 -8.80 1.03 -19.41
N LEU A 42 -7.83 1.34 -20.27
CA LEU A 42 -6.48 0.76 -20.19
C LEU A 42 -5.76 1.23 -18.92
N GLY A 43 -5.89 2.52 -18.56
CA GLY A 43 -5.32 3.08 -17.33
C GLY A 43 -5.91 2.47 -16.07
N VAL A 44 -7.23 2.34 -16.01
CA VAL A 44 -7.91 1.70 -14.86
C VAL A 44 -7.50 0.23 -14.74
N GLY A 45 -7.47 -0.51 -15.85
CA GLY A 45 -7.05 -1.91 -15.86
C GLY A 45 -5.60 -2.10 -15.42
N PHE A 46 -4.70 -1.26 -15.90
CA PHE A 46 -3.30 -1.28 -15.50
C PHE A 46 -3.12 -0.96 -14.00
N MET A 47 -3.82 0.07 -13.50
CA MET A 47 -3.80 0.41 -12.07
C MET A 47 -4.29 -0.74 -11.19
N ALA A 48 -5.41 -1.34 -11.55
CA ALA A 48 -5.98 -2.46 -10.78
C ALA A 48 -5.02 -3.66 -10.75
N LEU A 49 -4.37 -3.96 -11.88
CA LEU A 49 -3.41 -5.06 -11.98
C LEU A 49 -2.16 -4.78 -11.15
N THR A 50 -1.59 -3.57 -11.26
CA THR A 50 -0.41 -3.16 -10.51
C THR A 50 -0.66 -3.18 -9.00
N TYR A 51 -1.84 -2.69 -8.56
CA TYR A 51 -2.22 -2.74 -7.15
C TYR A 51 -2.26 -4.17 -6.61
N ARG A 52 -2.91 -5.08 -7.32
CA ARG A 52 -2.98 -6.49 -6.91
C ARG A 52 -1.60 -7.16 -6.88
N TYR A 53 -0.78 -6.91 -7.89
CA TYR A 53 0.56 -7.48 -7.97
C TYR A 53 1.45 -7.02 -6.81
N HIS A 54 1.47 -5.72 -6.54
CA HIS A 54 2.28 -5.16 -5.44
C HIS A 54 1.83 -5.62 -4.06
N GLN A 55 0.52 -5.77 -3.86
CA GLN A 55 -0.02 -6.27 -2.59
C GLN A 55 0.41 -7.71 -2.34
N GLU A 56 0.34 -8.58 -3.36
CA GLU A 56 0.75 -9.97 -3.25
C GLU A 56 2.27 -10.10 -3.03
N GLU A 57 3.08 -9.36 -3.79
CA GLU A 57 4.55 -9.35 -3.66
C GLU A 57 5.00 -8.88 -2.26
N SER A 58 4.39 -7.82 -1.73
CA SER A 58 4.69 -7.32 -0.39
C SER A 58 4.35 -8.35 0.68
N ARG A 59 3.20 -9.01 0.55
CA ARG A 59 2.76 -10.06 1.46
C ARG A 59 3.72 -11.25 1.44
N GLU A 60 4.06 -11.77 0.27
CA GLU A 60 4.98 -12.91 0.12
C GLU A 60 6.38 -12.58 0.68
N THR A 61 6.85 -11.37 0.45
CA THR A 61 8.14 -10.92 0.99
C THR A 61 8.13 -10.85 2.52
N LEU A 62 7.05 -10.32 3.12
CA LEU A 62 6.91 -10.28 4.57
C LEU A 62 6.83 -11.69 5.18
N GLU A 63 6.02 -12.58 4.60
CA GLU A 63 5.88 -13.95 5.07
C GLU A 63 7.22 -14.69 5.02
N ARG A 64 7.98 -14.52 3.95
CA ARG A 64 9.34 -15.08 3.82
C ARG A 64 10.31 -14.52 4.86
N ASN A 65 10.31 -13.22 5.06
CA ASN A 65 11.20 -12.57 6.03
C ASN A 65 10.86 -12.96 7.47
N VAL A 66 9.58 -13.05 7.81
CA VAL A 66 9.10 -13.53 9.12
C VAL A 66 9.59 -14.95 9.38
N GLU A 67 9.49 -15.83 8.39
CA GLU A 67 9.94 -17.21 8.52
C GLU A 67 11.44 -17.30 8.74
N ILE A 68 12.24 -16.53 7.98
CA ILE A 68 13.71 -16.50 8.14
C ILE A 68 14.10 -16.00 9.54
N ILE A 69 13.48 -14.91 10.00
CA ILE A 69 13.78 -14.35 11.34
C ILE A 69 13.34 -15.31 12.43
N SER A 70 12.18 -15.94 12.30
CA SER A 70 11.68 -16.93 13.26
C SER A 70 12.62 -18.14 13.35
N ARG A 71 13.09 -18.66 12.23
CA ARG A 71 14.07 -19.76 12.20
C ARG A 71 15.38 -19.35 12.89
N TYR A 72 15.87 -18.15 12.62
CA TYR A 72 17.09 -17.64 13.25
C TYR A 72 16.88 -17.43 14.76
N ALA A 73 15.71 -16.90 15.17
CA ALA A 73 15.37 -16.75 16.58
C ALA A 73 15.37 -18.13 17.31
N ASN A 74 14.74 -19.13 16.68
CA ASN A 74 14.67 -20.47 17.23
C ASN A 74 16.06 -21.12 17.35
N SER A 75 16.93 -20.93 16.36
CA SER A 75 18.32 -21.41 16.40
C SER A 75 19.12 -20.70 17.51
N ALA A 76 19.05 -19.38 17.56
CA ALA A 76 19.77 -18.58 18.57
C ALA A 76 19.36 -18.95 20.00
N ILE A 77 18.07 -19.24 20.23
CA ILE A 77 17.57 -19.66 21.53
C ILE A 77 18.05 -21.07 21.89
N SER A 78 18.10 -21.99 20.92
CA SER A 78 18.62 -23.35 21.15
C SER A 78 20.10 -23.34 21.51
N GLU A 79 20.85 -22.32 21.10
CA GLU A 79 22.26 -22.10 21.45
C GLU A 79 22.44 -21.30 22.76
N GLY A 80 21.37 -21.06 23.50
CA GLY A 80 21.39 -20.34 24.78
C GLY A 80 21.40 -18.81 24.66
N THR A 81 21.20 -18.28 23.48
CA THR A 81 21.06 -16.83 23.27
C THR A 81 19.67 -16.38 23.69
N THR A 82 19.60 -15.27 24.41
CA THR A 82 18.29 -14.72 24.81
C THR A 82 17.76 -13.77 23.71
N LEU A 83 16.42 -13.70 23.57
CA LEU A 83 15.76 -12.73 22.69
C LEU A 83 16.13 -11.26 23.01
N TYR A 84 16.68 -11.02 24.18
CA TYR A 84 17.14 -9.71 24.65
C TYR A 84 18.62 -9.42 24.30
N GLY A 85 19.33 -10.40 23.73
CA GLY A 85 20.74 -10.28 23.39
C GLY A 85 21.01 -9.20 22.34
N THR A 86 22.09 -8.46 22.52
CA THR A 86 22.51 -7.39 21.58
C THR A 86 22.69 -7.92 20.16
N GLN A 87 23.17 -9.13 20.04
CA GLN A 87 23.44 -9.80 18.76
C GLN A 87 22.13 -10.05 17.98
N PHE A 88 21.09 -10.54 18.66
CA PHE A 88 19.79 -10.77 18.07
C PHE A 88 19.10 -9.45 17.67
N ARG A 89 19.20 -8.42 18.52
CA ARG A 89 18.67 -7.08 18.21
C ARG A 89 19.36 -6.45 17.00
N SER A 90 20.69 -6.56 16.91
CA SER A 90 21.47 -6.07 15.76
C SER A 90 21.06 -6.78 14.47
N TYR A 91 20.85 -8.09 14.54
CA TYR A 91 20.34 -8.86 13.39
C TYR A 91 18.97 -8.38 12.95
N ILE A 92 18.00 -8.28 13.88
CA ILE A 92 16.65 -7.76 13.57
C ILE A 92 16.73 -6.35 12.97
N SER A 93 17.54 -5.45 13.53
CA SER A 93 17.72 -4.09 12.99
C SER A 93 18.25 -4.12 11.57
N SER A 94 19.22 -4.98 11.29
CA SER A 94 19.78 -5.11 9.94
C SER A 94 18.75 -5.62 8.94
N VAL A 95 17.97 -6.64 9.32
CA VAL A 95 16.90 -7.16 8.47
C VAL A 95 15.83 -6.11 8.25
N ALA A 96 15.41 -5.39 9.29
CA ALA A 96 14.42 -4.33 9.19
C ALA A 96 14.82 -3.23 8.18
N MET A 97 16.08 -2.82 8.23
CA MET A 97 16.62 -1.81 7.30
C MET A 97 16.74 -2.36 5.86
N LEU A 98 17.24 -3.58 5.69
CA LEU A 98 17.41 -4.18 4.36
C LEU A 98 16.07 -4.48 3.67
N SER A 99 15.08 -4.93 4.43
CA SER A 99 13.75 -5.25 3.90
C SER A 99 12.80 -4.05 3.85
N ASN A 100 13.26 -2.88 4.28
CA ASN A 100 12.44 -1.67 4.42
C ASN A 100 11.14 -1.94 5.19
N SER A 101 11.21 -2.80 6.22
CA SER A 101 10.07 -3.25 7.02
C SER A 101 10.25 -2.85 8.46
N MET A 102 9.14 -2.62 9.15
CA MET A 102 9.12 -2.40 10.59
C MET A 102 8.99 -3.76 11.29
N ILE A 103 9.83 -4.01 12.29
CA ILE A 103 9.82 -5.26 13.05
C ILE A 103 9.53 -4.94 14.52
N LEU A 104 8.53 -5.61 15.08
CA LEU A 104 8.19 -5.55 16.49
C LEU A 104 8.42 -6.92 17.12
N LEU A 105 9.28 -6.98 18.11
CA LEU A 105 9.48 -8.17 18.96
C LEU A 105 8.73 -7.98 20.26
N CYS A 106 7.81 -8.89 20.56
CA CYS A 106 6.95 -8.82 21.73
C CYS A 106 7.12 -10.03 22.63
N ASP A 107 6.75 -9.88 23.89
CA ASP A 107 6.54 -11.02 24.79
C ASP A 107 5.24 -11.77 24.45
N THR A 108 4.95 -12.84 25.17
CA THR A 108 3.72 -13.64 24.99
C THR A 108 2.43 -12.90 25.31
N ARG A 109 2.50 -11.72 25.95
CA ARG A 109 1.36 -10.85 26.27
C ARG A 109 1.20 -9.71 25.26
N GLY A 110 2.09 -9.63 24.27
CA GLY A 110 2.09 -8.57 23.28
C GLY A 110 2.82 -7.30 23.71
N GLN A 111 3.54 -7.30 24.85
CA GLN A 111 4.36 -6.15 25.25
C GLN A 111 5.60 -6.08 24.36
N ILE A 112 5.86 -4.90 23.77
CA ILE A 112 6.97 -4.67 22.85
C ILE A 112 8.27 -4.62 23.65
N LEU A 113 9.16 -5.55 23.35
CA LEU A 113 10.50 -5.70 23.94
C LEU A 113 11.56 -4.99 23.10
N PHE A 114 11.35 -4.95 21.78
CA PHE A 114 12.22 -4.32 20.83
C PHE A 114 11.45 -3.95 19.57
N ALA A 115 11.80 -2.82 18.98
CA ALA A 115 11.24 -2.38 17.72
C ALA A 115 12.36 -1.80 16.84
N ALA A 116 12.32 -2.15 15.54
CA ALA A 116 13.28 -1.67 14.55
C ALA A 116 12.59 -1.42 13.22
N GLY A 117 13.07 -0.48 12.44
CA GLY A 117 12.60 -0.21 11.09
C GLY A 117 12.73 1.25 10.68
N PRO A 118 12.57 1.53 9.39
CA PRO A 118 12.61 2.91 8.90
C PRO A 118 11.44 3.71 9.49
N ASN A 119 11.71 4.94 9.87
CA ASN A 119 10.70 5.89 10.40
C ASN A 119 9.97 5.43 11.68
N LEU A 120 10.49 4.39 12.36
CA LEU A 120 9.90 3.88 13.58
C LEU A 120 10.63 4.46 14.80
N PRO A 121 9.95 5.12 15.75
CA PRO A 121 10.57 5.57 16.99
C PRO A 121 10.75 4.37 17.95
N GLY A 122 11.70 3.46 17.61
CA GLY A 122 11.84 2.16 18.24
C GLY A 122 11.89 2.20 19.76
N GLU A 123 12.69 3.15 20.33
CA GLU A 123 12.80 3.30 21.79
C GLU A 123 11.49 3.77 22.45
N ALA A 124 10.69 4.59 21.76
CA ALA A 124 9.41 5.08 22.29
C ALA A 124 8.30 4.02 22.28
N LEU A 125 8.49 2.93 21.54
CA LEU A 125 7.54 1.82 21.47
C LEU A 125 7.83 0.73 22.49
N VAL A 126 9.05 0.62 23.00
CA VAL A 126 9.40 -0.37 24.02
C VAL A 126 8.55 -0.18 25.27
N GLY A 127 7.96 -1.27 25.75
CA GLY A 127 7.04 -1.28 26.89
C GLY A 127 5.58 -0.98 26.55
N ARG A 128 5.27 -0.53 25.33
CA ARG A 128 3.87 -0.45 24.84
C ARG A 128 3.39 -1.86 24.44
N SER A 129 2.08 -2.01 24.32
CA SER A 129 1.49 -3.31 23.97
C SER A 129 0.78 -3.28 22.62
N VAL A 130 0.99 -4.32 21.84
CA VAL A 130 0.19 -4.63 20.66
C VAL A 130 -1.24 -4.95 21.10
N PRO A 131 -2.28 -4.61 20.33
CA PRO A 131 -3.66 -4.91 20.67
C PRO A 131 -3.88 -6.40 20.96
N SER A 132 -4.62 -6.69 22.03
CA SER A 132 -4.86 -8.06 22.49
C SER A 132 -5.57 -8.95 21.44
N TRP A 133 -6.40 -8.36 20.59
CA TRP A 133 -7.06 -9.10 19.51
C TRP A 133 -6.07 -9.70 18.53
N ALA A 134 -5.02 -8.95 18.13
CA ALA A 134 -3.99 -9.43 17.22
C ALA A 134 -3.11 -10.52 17.86
N VAL A 135 -2.81 -10.37 19.14
CA VAL A 135 -2.06 -11.38 19.92
C VAL A 135 -2.87 -12.68 20.04
N ASN A 136 -4.17 -12.58 20.35
CA ASN A 136 -5.04 -13.74 20.48
C ASN A 136 -5.23 -14.49 19.15
N GLU A 137 -5.43 -13.76 18.05
CA GLU A 137 -5.52 -14.32 16.71
C GLU A 137 -4.24 -15.07 16.36
N LEU A 138 -3.08 -14.43 16.56
CA LEU A 138 -1.77 -15.04 16.31
C LEU A 138 -1.54 -16.31 17.13
N LEU A 139 -1.90 -16.30 18.42
CA LEU A 139 -1.70 -17.48 19.29
C LEU A 139 -2.68 -18.61 18.97
N THR A 140 -3.85 -18.30 18.40
CA THR A 140 -4.85 -19.30 17.99
C THR A 140 -4.46 -19.95 16.68
N ASP A 141 -4.12 -19.15 15.67
CA ASP A 141 -3.86 -19.61 14.30
C ASP A 141 -2.37 -19.84 14.01
N MET A 142 -1.49 -19.57 15.02
CA MET A 142 -0.03 -19.64 14.91
C MET A 142 0.55 -18.70 13.83
N THR A 143 -0.28 -17.81 13.31
CA THR A 143 0.08 -16.77 12.34
C THR A 143 -0.93 -15.63 12.40
N TYR A 144 -0.48 -14.45 12.06
CA TYR A 144 -1.32 -13.27 11.88
C TYR A 144 -1.00 -12.61 10.54
N SER A 145 -2.01 -12.18 9.80
CA SER A 145 -1.83 -11.41 8.57
C SER A 145 -2.99 -10.45 8.38
N GLY A 146 -2.70 -9.16 8.31
CA GLY A 146 -3.74 -8.14 8.17
C GLY A 146 -3.18 -6.75 7.92
N THR A 147 -4.06 -5.81 7.58
CA THR A 147 -3.71 -4.40 7.42
C THR A 147 -4.20 -3.62 8.64
N THR A 148 -3.28 -2.94 9.33
CA THR A 148 -3.59 -2.27 10.59
C THR A 148 -2.56 -1.19 10.94
N THR A 149 -2.94 -0.28 11.84
CA THR A 149 -2.04 0.66 12.52
C THR A 149 -1.67 0.21 13.93
N PHE A 150 -2.20 -0.92 14.40
CA PHE A 150 -2.11 -1.36 15.80
C PHE A 150 -2.45 -0.25 16.79
N ASN A 151 -3.58 0.42 16.61
CA ASN A 151 -4.01 1.54 17.45
C ASN A 151 -2.95 2.66 17.50
N ASN A 152 -2.45 3.08 16.35
CA ASN A 152 -1.41 4.11 16.18
C ASN A 152 -0.03 3.74 16.81
N LEU A 153 0.28 2.48 16.93
CA LEU A 153 1.65 2.03 17.21
C LEU A 153 2.53 2.16 15.97
N LEU A 154 1.95 1.89 14.80
CA LEU A 154 2.60 2.09 13.52
C LEU A 154 2.30 3.51 12.99
N PRO A 155 3.26 4.15 12.31
CA PRO A 155 3.12 5.54 11.84
C PRO A 155 2.06 5.71 10.75
N ALA A 156 1.78 4.63 10.00
CA ALA A 156 0.78 4.59 8.94
C ALA A 156 0.11 3.22 8.91
N GLU A 157 -0.98 3.12 8.14
CA GLU A 157 -1.61 1.84 7.85
C GLU A 157 -0.61 0.94 7.14
N SER A 158 -0.35 -0.21 7.74
CA SER A 158 0.71 -1.13 7.32
C SER A 158 0.17 -2.52 7.15
N PHE A 159 0.74 -3.24 6.20
CA PHE A 159 0.53 -4.66 6.05
C PHE A 159 1.36 -5.37 7.10
N VAL A 160 0.72 -6.10 8.00
CA VAL A 160 1.38 -6.73 9.14
C VAL A 160 1.24 -8.23 9.05
N THR A 161 2.36 -8.94 9.18
CA THR A 161 2.42 -10.40 9.35
C THR A 161 3.09 -10.72 10.67
N GLY A 162 2.56 -11.66 11.41
CA GLY A 162 3.09 -12.07 12.71
C GLY A 162 3.21 -13.58 12.83
N VAL A 163 4.23 -14.02 13.58
CA VAL A 163 4.42 -15.44 13.95
C VAL A 163 4.89 -15.56 15.39
N PRO A 164 4.57 -16.65 16.09
CA PRO A 164 5.12 -16.94 17.40
C PRO A 164 6.57 -17.42 17.27
N ILE A 165 7.39 -17.06 18.25
CA ILE A 165 8.73 -17.60 18.42
C ILE A 165 8.61 -18.78 19.38
N LEU A 166 9.02 -19.96 18.89
CA LEU A 166 8.91 -21.22 19.61
C LEU A 166 10.26 -21.62 20.19
N ALA A 167 10.33 -21.90 21.47
CA ALA A 167 11.48 -22.56 22.06
C ALA A 167 11.15 -24.00 22.45
N ARG A 168 12.08 -24.90 22.21
CA ARG A 168 12.02 -26.25 22.77
C ARG A 168 12.48 -26.17 24.21
N THR A 169 11.68 -26.66 25.12
CA THR A 169 12.04 -26.80 26.53
C THR A 169 13.05 -27.94 26.66
N MET A 170 14.21 -27.65 27.24
CA MET A 170 15.15 -28.67 27.62
C MET A 170 14.75 -29.20 29.01
N ASP A 171 14.53 -30.47 29.13
CA ASP A 171 14.30 -31.08 30.45
C ASP A 171 15.59 -30.95 31.28
N SER A 172 15.49 -30.21 32.38
CA SER A 172 16.63 -29.94 33.27
C SER A 172 17.17 -31.18 33.98
N VAL A 173 16.45 -32.29 33.96
CA VAL A 173 16.83 -33.55 34.63
C VAL A 173 17.50 -34.50 33.63
N THR A 174 17.00 -34.61 32.42
CA THR A 174 17.51 -35.59 31.43
C THR A 174 18.47 -34.95 30.42
N GLY A 175 18.49 -33.62 30.30
CA GLY A 175 19.28 -32.93 29.29
C GLY A 175 18.75 -33.12 27.84
N GLU A 176 17.61 -33.83 27.70
CA GLU A 176 16.98 -34.00 26.39
C GLU A 176 15.98 -32.92 26.12
N TYR A 177 15.86 -32.55 24.83
CA TYR A 177 14.83 -31.60 24.41
C TYR A 177 13.44 -32.25 24.52
N SER A 178 12.58 -31.66 25.36
CA SER A 178 11.17 -32.02 25.41
C SER A 178 10.57 -31.80 24.01
N GLY A 179 9.76 -32.76 23.56
CA GLY A 179 9.10 -32.67 22.25
C GLY A 179 8.09 -31.52 22.13
N GLU A 180 7.76 -30.84 23.23
CA GLU A 180 6.82 -29.72 23.26
C GLU A 180 7.55 -28.38 23.02
N SER A 181 7.08 -27.66 22.02
CA SER A 181 7.52 -26.30 21.75
C SER A 181 6.65 -25.30 22.50
N LYS A 182 7.26 -24.43 23.30
CA LYS A 182 6.56 -23.37 24.04
C LYS A 182 6.75 -22.03 23.34
N VAL A 183 5.67 -21.25 23.19
CA VAL A 183 5.77 -19.86 22.73
C VAL A 183 6.48 -19.03 23.78
N ILE A 184 7.56 -18.38 23.39
CA ILE A 184 8.38 -17.52 24.28
C ILE A 184 8.35 -16.04 23.88
N GLY A 185 7.87 -15.73 22.68
CA GLY A 185 7.73 -14.39 22.17
C GLY A 185 6.92 -14.37 20.89
N ILE A 186 6.65 -13.18 20.41
CA ILE A 186 5.89 -12.92 19.21
C ILE A 186 6.67 -11.94 18.34
N LEU A 187 6.72 -12.22 17.05
CA LEU A 187 7.37 -11.39 16.06
C LEU A 187 6.31 -10.85 15.10
N PHE A 188 6.21 -9.53 14.96
CA PHE A 188 5.42 -8.89 13.93
C PHE A 188 6.33 -8.16 12.95
N LEU A 189 6.10 -8.35 11.66
CA LEU A 189 6.68 -7.58 10.58
C LEU A 189 5.60 -6.73 9.94
N ALA A 190 5.90 -5.45 9.71
CA ALA A 190 4.99 -4.52 9.06
C ALA A 190 5.67 -3.82 7.89
N ALA A 191 5.03 -3.83 6.73
CA ALA A 191 5.41 -3.03 5.58
C ALA A 191 4.48 -1.83 5.45
N ASP A 192 5.06 -0.66 5.23
CA ASP A 192 4.30 0.57 5.08
C ASP A 192 3.49 0.55 3.77
N ALA A 193 2.16 0.59 3.89
CA ALA A 193 1.26 0.66 2.75
C ALA A 193 1.30 2.03 2.06
N SER A 194 1.81 3.08 2.71
CA SER A 194 1.90 4.42 2.13
C SER A 194 2.89 4.50 0.98
N SER A 195 3.94 3.67 0.99
CA SER A 195 4.90 3.56 -0.13
C SER A 195 4.21 3.10 -1.41
N LEU A 196 3.22 2.21 -1.29
CA LEU A 196 2.39 1.76 -2.39
C LEU A 196 1.50 2.89 -2.95
N LEU A 197 0.90 3.69 -2.07
CA LEU A 197 0.08 4.83 -2.47
C LEU A 197 0.90 5.89 -3.21
N ASN A 198 2.10 6.20 -2.75
CA ASN A 198 3.01 7.13 -3.42
C ASN A 198 3.41 6.61 -4.81
N PHE A 199 3.78 5.34 -4.91
CA PHE A 199 4.10 4.70 -6.18
C PHE A 199 2.90 4.72 -7.15
N MET A 200 1.70 4.45 -6.67
CA MET A 200 0.48 4.54 -7.47
C MET A 200 0.20 5.98 -7.93
N GLN A 201 0.47 6.97 -7.09
CA GLN A 201 0.33 8.38 -7.46
C GLN A 201 1.32 8.77 -8.57
N ASP A 202 2.57 8.32 -8.50
CA ASP A 202 3.59 8.57 -9.52
C ASP A 202 3.20 7.94 -10.87
N ILE A 203 2.72 6.69 -10.85
CA ILE A 203 2.22 6.01 -12.06
C ILE A 203 1.00 6.75 -12.63
N PHE A 204 0.07 7.18 -11.80
CA PHE A 204 -1.10 7.92 -12.24
C PHE A 204 -0.71 9.26 -12.87
N GLN A 205 0.24 9.97 -12.30
CA GLN A 205 0.77 11.21 -12.87
C GLN A 205 1.44 10.98 -14.23
N LEU A 206 2.26 9.93 -14.35
CA LEU A 206 2.87 9.55 -15.62
C LEU A 206 1.81 9.20 -16.67
N PHE A 207 0.78 8.47 -16.28
CA PHE A 207 -0.35 8.14 -17.16
C PHE A 207 -1.10 9.40 -17.62
N LEU A 208 -1.36 10.37 -16.75
CA LEU A 208 -2.01 11.63 -17.11
C LEU A 208 -1.17 12.44 -18.12
N ILE A 209 0.15 12.49 -17.91
CA ILE A 209 1.08 13.19 -18.83
C ILE A 209 1.06 12.52 -20.19
N THR A 210 1.16 11.22 -20.26
CA THR A 210 1.15 10.46 -21.53
C THR A 210 -0.20 10.55 -22.24
N ALA A 211 -1.31 10.46 -21.53
CA ALA A 211 -2.64 10.63 -22.08
C ALA A 211 -2.83 12.06 -22.63
N GLY A 212 -2.38 13.08 -21.89
CA GLY A 212 -2.40 14.47 -22.33
C GLY A 212 -1.58 14.70 -23.62
N ALA A 213 -0.39 14.10 -23.70
CA ALA A 213 0.44 14.17 -24.90
C ALA A 213 -0.23 13.51 -26.13
N VAL A 214 -0.85 12.34 -25.95
CA VAL A 214 -1.58 11.65 -27.02
C VAL A 214 -2.78 12.47 -27.50
N ILE A 215 -3.53 13.09 -26.58
CA ILE A 215 -4.66 13.97 -26.92
C ILE A 215 -4.17 15.19 -27.70
N LEU A 216 -3.08 15.84 -27.27
CA LEU A 216 -2.47 16.97 -27.94
C LEU A 216 -2.01 16.62 -29.37
N LEU A 217 -1.27 15.52 -29.52
CA LEU A 217 -0.83 15.02 -30.83
C LEU A 217 -2.02 14.70 -31.75
N SER A 218 -3.07 14.11 -31.19
CA SER A 218 -4.30 13.81 -31.92
C SER A 218 -5.01 15.09 -32.42
N LEU A 219 -5.05 16.13 -31.58
CA LEU A 219 -5.61 17.43 -31.97
C LEU A 219 -4.78 18.13 -33.10
N VAL A 220 -3.44 18.08 -33.00
CA VAL A 220 -2.55 18.62 -34.02
C VAL A 220 -2.70 17.88 -35.36
N ALA A 221 -2.70 16.53 -35.30
CA ALA A 221 -2.89 15.71 -36.49
C ALA A 221 -4.25 16.00 -37.18
N CYS A 222 -5.30 16.15 -36.40
CA CYS A 222 -6.61 16.52 -36.90
C CYS A 222 -6.65 17.93 -37.48
N SER A 223 -5.92 18.89 -36.89
CA SER A 223 -5.84 20.26 -37.41
C SER A 223 -5.12 20.36 -38.76
N ILE A 224 -4.17 19.45 -39.02
CA ILE A 224 -3.43 19.36 -40.29
C ILE A 224 -4.27 18.67 -41.38
N ALA A 225 -5.13 17.75 -41.00
CA ALA A 225 -5.96 16.95 -41.92
C ALA A 225 -7.24 17.69 -42.41
N VAL A 226 -7.57 18.82 -41.82
CA VAL A 226 -8.69 19.72 -42.21
C VAL A 226 -8.22 20.89 -43.03
#